data_eaacacf2701226998c623cd13aea905b
#
_entry.id   eaacacf2701226998c623cd13aea905b
#
_cell.length_a   1.000
_cell.length_b   1.000
_cell.length_c   1.000
_cell.angle_alpha   90.00
_cell.angle_beta   90.00
_cell.angle_gamma   90.00
#
_symmetry.space_group_name_H-M   'P 1'
#
loop_
_entity.id
_entity.type
_entity.pdbx_description
1 polymer ?
#
loop_
_entity_poly.entity_id
_entity_poly.type
_entity_poly.pdbx_seq_one_letter_code
_entity_poly.pdbx_strand_id
1 'polypeptide(L)'
;MFKLSESNLQYVTSITFLLTTYAKYMASSKHTFSCGNLPVSSSTLRTLAKSQVDYILGVNPLKLSYMVGFGTHYPQRIHHRGSSLPSVRAHSESFGCEGGFHPFFYSLNPNPNELVGAIVGGPNEGDGYSDDRTDYSHSEPATYVNAAIVGPLAFFAGSKTP
;
A
#
# COMPACT_ATOMS: atom_id res chain seq x y z
N MET A 1 9.19 7.56 -1.72
CA MET A 1 10.30 6.78 -2.36
C MET A 1 9.75 6.08 -3.61
N PHE A 2 10.32 6.32 -4.77
CA PHE A 2 9.95 5.63 -6.02
C PHE A 2 11.06 4.66 -6.42
N LYS A 3 10.72 3.46 -6.91
CA LYS A 3 11.65 2.40 -7.27
C LYS A 3 11.40 1.85 -8.68
N LEU A 4 10.18 1.51 -9.00
CA LEU A 4 9.80 0.99 -10.31
C LEU A 4 8.41 1.50 -10.71
N SER A 5 8.15 1.52 -12.02
CA SER A 5 6.90 2.01 -12.61
C SER A 5 5.69 1.11 -12.34
N GLU A 6 5.93 -0.16 -11.99
CA GLU A 6 4.85 -1.12 -11.73
C GLU A 6 4.89 -1.58 -10.29
N SER A 7 3.74 -1.54 -9.63
CA SER A 7 3.56 -1.97 -8.23
C SER A 7 4.65 -1.43 -7.30
N ASN A 8 4.94 -0.13 -7.40
CA ASN A 8 6.03 0.51 -6.66
C ASN A 8 6.00 0.21 -5.16
N LEU A 9 4.79 0.11 -4.57
CA LEU A 9 4.66 -0.10 -3.13
C LEU A 9 5.13 -1.47 -2.66
N GLN A 10 5.25 -2.50 -3.52
CA GLN A 10 5.87 -3.76 -3.11
C GLN A 10 7.33 -3.57 -2.66
N TYR A 11 8.06 -2.69 -3.34
CA TYR A 11 9.45 -2.38 -3.00
C TYR A 11 9.52 -1.45 -1.80
N VAL A 12 8.65 -0.45 -1.77
CA VAL A 12 8.61 0.52 -0.67
C VAL A 12 8.25 -0.16 0.65
N THR A 13 7.24 -1.03 0.68
CA THR A 13 6.85 -1.77 1.88
C THR A 13 7.95 -2.71 2.36
N SER A 14 8.60 -3.43 1.43
CA SER A 14 9.72 -4.33 1.73
C SER A 14 10.92 -3.57 2.30
N ILE A 15 11.30 -2.45 1.68
CA ILE A 15 12.38 -1.59 2.18
C ILE A 15 12.00 -1.02 3.55
N THR A 16 10.77 -0.59 3.74
CA THR A 16 10.28 -0.05 5.02
C THR A 16 10.37 -1.09 6.14
N PHE A 17 10.03 -2.34 5.85
CA PHE A 17 10.21 -3.46 6.78
C PHE A 17 11.68 -3.64 7.17
N LEU A 18 12.58 -3.67 6.19
CA LEU A 18 14.02 -3.80 6.44
C LEU A 18 14.58 -2.63 7.25
N LEU A 19 14.21 -1.40 6.91
CA LEU A 19 14.62 -0.20 7.65
C LEU A 19 14.17 -0.25 9.11
N THR A 20 12.92 -0.63 9.36
CA THR A 20 12.34 -0.73 10.70
C THR A 20 13.04 -1.82 11.52
N THR A 21 13.23 -2.99 10.91
CA THR A 21 13.90 -4.13 11.54
C THR A 21 15.36 -3.80 11.86
N TYR A 22 16.10 -3.26 10.90
CA TYR A 22 17.49 -2.91 11.08
C TYR A 22 17.68 -1.82 12.12
N ALA A 23 16.82 -0.79 12.11
CA ALA A 23 16.83 0.26 13.12
C ALA A 23 16.65 -0.29 14.55
N LYS A 24 15.81 -1.32 14.72
CA LYS A 24 15.62 -2.00 16.01
C LYS A 24 16.91 -2.66 16.49
N TYR A 25 17.59 -3.40 15.64
CA TYR A 25 18.85 -4.07 15.98
C TYR A 25 20.00 -3.08 16.20
N MET A 26 20.10 -2.02 15.39
CA MET A 26 21.06 -0.94 15.59
C MET A 26 20.92 -0.28 16.96
N ALA A 27 19.67 -0.01 17.38
CA ALA A 27 19.41 0.58 18.69
C ALA A 27 19.87 -0.33 19.84
N SER A 28 19.63 -1.65 19.73
CA SER A 28 20.02 -2.64 20.73
C SER A 28 21.54 -2.81 20.84
N SER A 29 22.26 -2.77 19.71
CA SER A 29 23.71 -2.93 19.64
C SER A 29 24.48 -1.63 19.79
N LYS A 30 23.80 -0.48 19.88
CA LYS A 30 24.38 0.87 19.83
C LYS A 30 25.28 1.09 18.59
N HIS A 31 24.94 0.39 17.51
CA HIS A 31 25.69 0.45 16.25
C HIS A 31 25.30 1.69 15.43
N THR A 32 26.25 2.27 14.74
CA THR A 32 26.07 3.31 13.73
C THR A 32 26.93 2.99 12.52
N PHE A 33 26.56 3.51 11.36
CA PHE A 33 27.36 3.40 10.14
C PHE A 33 27.29 4.69 9.34
N SER A 34 28.09 4.79 8.29
CA SER A 34 28.06 5.93 7.37
C SER A 34 27.63 5.48 5.98
N CYS A 35 26.78 6.27 5.34
CA CYS A 35 26.44 6.14 3.93
C CYS A 35 27.15 7.27 3.18
N GLY A 36 28.30 6.97 2.58
CA GLY A 36 29.25 7.99 2.14
C GLY A 36 29.70 8.84 3.35
N ASN A 37 29.52 10.15 3.29
CA ASN A 37 29.86 11.08 4.36
C ASN A 37 28.72 11.34 5.36
N LEU A 38 27.56 10.66 5.20
CA LEU A 38 26.40 10.88 6.05
C LEU A 38 26.36 9.82 7.17
N PRO A 39 26.42 10.23 8.45
CA PRO A 39 26.23 9.29 9.56
C PRO A 39 24.78 8.81 9.59
N VAL A 40 24.58 7.51 9.76
CA VAL A 40 23.27 6.88 9.85
C VAL A 40 23.11 6.26 11.24
N SER A 41 22.06 6.67 11.92
CA SER A 41 21.67 6.16 13.23
C SER A 41 20.35 5.36 13.14
N SER A 42 20.02 4.65 14.21
CA SER A 42 18.71 3.98 14.31
C SER A 42 17.54 4.95 14.18
N SER A 43 17.67 6.18 14.71
CA SER A 43 16.64 7.21 14.56
C SER A 43 16.49 7.69 13.13
N THR A 44 17.58 7.84 12.38
CA THR A 44 17.54 8.18 10.96
C THR A 44 16.72 7.16 10.16
N LEU A 45 16.97 5.87 10.39
CA LEU A 45 16.23 4.80 9.70
C LEU A 45 14.76 4.75 10.11
N ARG A 46 14.44 4.96 11.39
CA ARG A 46 13.05 5.04 11.89
C ARG A 46 12.29 6.20 11.24
N THR A 47 12.89 7.38 11.19
CA THR A 47 12.27 8.55 10.57
C THR A 47 11.98 8.30 9.09
N LEU A 48 12.93 7.69 8.36
CA LEU A 48 12.73 7.34 6.97
C LEU A 48 11.62 6.29 6.80
N ALA A 49 11.62 5.24 7.61
CA ALA A 49 10.58 4.21 7.58
C ALA A 49 9.20 4.80 7.90
N LYS A 50 9.12 5.66 8.94
CA LYS A 50 7.87 6.32 9.31
C LYS A 50 7.33 7.20 8.19
N SER A 51 8.19 7.97 7.53
CA SER A 51 7.75 8.81 6.42
C SER A 51 7.15 8.00 5.25
N GLN A 52 7.64 6.77 5.01
CA GLN A 52 7.05 5.88 4.01
C GLN A 52 5.70 5.33 4.46
N VAL A 53 5.56 4.94 5.73
CA VAL A 53 4.26 4.51 6.28
C VAL A 53 3.25 5.66 6.19
N ASP A 54 3.64 6.86 6.63
CA ASP A 54 2.77 8.03 6.60
C ASP A 54 2.34 8.36 5.16
N TYR A 55 3.27 8.27 4.20
CA TYR A 55 2.98 8.47 2.78
C TYR A 55 1.94 7.47 2.26
N ILE A 56 2.11 6.17 2.57
CA ILE A 56 1.16 5.13 2.20
C ILE A 56 -0.22 5.40 2.81
N LEU A 57 -0.27 5.90 4.02
CA LEU A 57 -1.50 6.16 4.77
C LEU A 57 -2.15 7.54 4.48
N GLY A 58 -1.63 8.30 3.51
CA GLY A 58 -2.27 9.52 3.02
C GLY A 58 -1.51 10.83 3.26
N VAL A 59 -0.34 10.81 3.91
CA VAL A 59 0.53 12.00 4.01
C VAL A 59 1.35 12.12 2.72
N ASN A 60 0.66 12.37 1.61
CA ASN A 60 1.20 12.47 0.27
C ASN A 60 0.50 13.62 -0.50
N PRO A 61 0.98 14.01 -1.69
CA PRO A 61 0.41 15.14 -2.45
C PRO A 61 -1.07 15.00 -2.77
N LEU A 62 -1.56 13.77 -2.96
CA LEU A 62 -2.97 13.49 -3.27
C LEU A 62 -3.85 13.40 -2.02
N LYS A 63 -3.27 13.39 -0.82
CA LYS A 63 -3.97 13.10 0.44
C LYS A 63 -4.80 11.82 0.36
N LEU A 64 -4.31 10.84 -0.40
CA LEU A 64 -4.93 9.56 -0.68
C LEU A 64 -4.21 8.47 0.10
N SER A 65 -4.93 7.72 0.94
CA SER A 65 -4.41 6.48 1.48
C SER A 65 -4.32 5.43 0.38
N TYR A 66 -3.16 4.79 0.21
CA TYR A 66 -3.03 3.63 -0.68
C TYR A 66 -3.49 2.32 -0.02
N MET A 67 -3.95 2.39 1.23
CA MET A 67 -4.63 1.31 1.93
C MET A 67 -6.15 1.50 1.81
N VAL A 68 -6.81 0.54 1.20
CA VAL A 68 -8.28 0.52 1.04
C VAL A 68 -8.97 0.56 2.39
N GLY A 69 -9.98 1.38 2.54
CA GLY A 69 -10.76 1.53 3.77
C GLY A 69 -10.07 2.31 4.88
N PHE A 70 -8.89 2.87 4.66
CA PHE A 70 -8.20 3.70 5.64
C PHE A 70 -8.37 5.19 5.36
N GLY A 71 -8.89 5.92 6.34
CA GLY A 71 -9.18 7.36 6.19
C GLY A 71 -10.43 7.64 5.34
N THR A 72 -10.52 8.85 4.81
CA THR A 72 -11.68 9.31 4.03
C THR A 72 -11.47 9.27 2.52
N HIS A 73 -10.23 9.11 2.07
CA HIS A 73 -9.86 9.11 0.66
C HIS A 73 -8.90 7.95 0.38
N TYR A 74 -9.38 6.95 -0.34
CA TYR A 74 -8.65 5.71 -0.67
C TYR A 74 -9.18 5.13 -1.98
N PRO A 75 -8.47 4.16 -2.63
CA PRO A 75 -8.88 3.55 -3.88
C PRO A 75 -10.23 2.86 -3.78
N GLN A 76 -11.14 3.20 -4.70
CA GLN A 76 -12.49 2.66 -4.79
C GLN A 76 -12.61 1.59 -5.90
N ARG A 77 -11.72 1.63 -6.89
CA ARG A 77 -11.76 0.80 -8.10
C ARG A 77 -10.46 0.02 -8.26
N ILE A 78 -10.19 -0.87 -7.31
CA ILE A 78 -8.99 -1.69 -7.32
C ILE A 78 -9.06 -2.79 -8.38
N HIS A 79 -7.91 -3.18 -8.97
CA HIS A 79 -7.77 -4.28 -9.91
C HIS A 79 -7.89 -5.63 -9.19
N HIS A 80 -9.14 -6.06 -8.93
CA HIS A 80 -9.41 -7.34 -8.26
C HIS A 80 -10.78 -7.87 -8.67
N ARG A 81 -10.81 -8.96 -9.46
CA ARG A 81 -12.05 -9.52 -10.02
C ARG A 81 -13.09 -9.81 -8.92
N GLY A 82 -12.70 -10.54 -7.87
CA GLY A 82 -13.61 -10.87 -6.79
C GLY A 82 -14.16 -9.67 -6.03
N SER A 83 -13.38 -8.58 -5.94
CA SER A 83 -13.85 -7.32 -5.35
C SER A 83 -14.80 -6.55 -6.26
N SER A 84 -14.59 -6.61 -7.58
CA SER A 84 -15.43 -5.92 -8.57
C SER A 84 -16.76 -6.61 -8.86
N LEU A 85 -16.89 -7.89 -8.50
CA LEU A 85 -18.14 -8.64 -8.67
C LEU A 85 -19.06 -8.48 -7.47
N PRO A 86 -20.39 -8.41 -7.67
CA PRO A 86 -21.32 -8.40 -6.55
C PRO A 86 -21.28 -9.74 -5.80
N SER A 87 -21.64 -9.71 -4.52
CA SER A 87 -21.78 -10.94 -3.75
C SER A 87 -22.99 -11.76 -4.26
N VAL A 88 -22.98 -13.06 -4.02
CA VAL A 88 -24.10 -13.95 -4.37
C VAL A 88 -25.43 -13.52 -3.70
N ARG A 89 -25.35 -12.79 -2.59
CA ARG A 89 -26.55 -12.24 -1.93
C ARG A 89 -27.15 -11.05 -2.67
N ALA A 90 -26.30 -10.25 -3.32
CA ALA A 90 -26.74 -9.09 -4.09
C ALA A 90 -27.07 -9.44 -5.54
N HIS A 91 -26.53 -10.53 -6.07
CA HIS A 91 -26.74 -11.04 -7.42
C HIS A 91 -26.74 -12.57 -7.39
N SER A 92 -27.92 -13.15 -7.33
CA SER A 92 -28.09 -14.61 -7.19
C SER A 92 -27.93 -15.38 -8.49
N GLU A 93 -27.98 -14.69 -9.64
CA GLU A 93 -27.81 -15.32 -10.96
C GLU A 93 -26.32 -15.66 -11.19
N SER A 94 -26.09 -16.85 -11.75
CA SER A 94 -24.75 -17.24 -12.17
C SER A 94 -24.39 -16.56 -13.48
N PHE A 95 -23.14 -16.12 -13.60
CA PHE A 95 -22.58 -15.63 -14.86
C PHE A 95 -21.27 -16.33 -15.17
N GLY A 96 -21.04 -16.62 -16.46
CA GLY A 96 -19.79 -17.24 -16.93
C GLY A 96 -18.60 -16.32 -16.81
N CYS A 97 -17.42 -16.81 -17.24
CA CYS A 97 -16.15 -16.07 -17.14
C CYS A 97 -16.21 -14.66 -17.73
N GLU A 98 -16.87 -14.49 -18.86
CA GLU A 98 -17.00 -13.19 -19.55
C GLU A 98 -18.09 -12.30 -18.96
N GLY A 99 -19.12 -12.87 -18.35
CA GLY A 99 -20.28 -12.13 -17.83
C GLY A 99 -19.94 -11.17 -16.68
N GLY A 100 -18.79 -11.34 -16.05
CA GLY A 100 -18.31 -10.47 -14.99
C GLY A 100 -17.54 -9.23 -15.48
N PHE A 101 -17.17 -9.15 -16.77
CA PHE A 101 -16.36 -8.04 -17.26
C PHE A 101 -17.20 -6.78 -17.53
N HIS A 102 -18.09 -6.80 -18.52
CA HIS A 102 -18.82 -5.61 -18.92
C HIS A 102 -19.69 -4.97 -17.84
N PRO A 103 -20.56 -5.71 -17.14
CA PRO A 103 -21.42 -5.07 -16.15
C PRO A 103 -20.71 -4.68 -14.85
N PHE A 104 -19.55 -5.27 -14.56
CA PHE A 104 -18.89 -5.12 -13.25
C PHE A 104 -17.44 -4.62 -13.37
N PHE A 105 -16.54 -5.39 -13.96
CA PHE A 105 -15.12 -5.04 -13.98
C PHE A 105 -14.84 -3.74 -14.74
N TYR A 106 -15.47 -3.52 -15.90
CA TYR A 106 -15.32 -2.27 -16.67
C TYR A 106 -16.26 -1.15 -16.24
N SER A 107 -17.06 -1.39 -15.20
CA SER A 107 -17.92 -0.36 -14.63
C SER A 107 -17.08 0.76 -13.98
N LEU A 108 -17.57 1.99 -14.06
CA LEU A 108 -16.99 3.15 -13.36
C LEU A 108 -17.44 3.23 -11.89
N ASN A 109 -18.32 2.34 -11.45
CA ASN A 109 -18.76 2.29 -10.06
C ASN A 109 -17.63 1.76 -9.15
N PRO A 110 -17.62 2.13 -7.86
CA PRO A 110 -16.75 1.51 -6.87
C PRO A 110 -16.90 -0.02 -6.83
N ASN A 111 -15.86 -0.72 -6.39
CA ASN A 111 -15.93 -2.15 -6.17
C ASN A 111 -16.97 -2.46 -5.08
N PRO A 112 -17.94 -3.35 -5.31
CA PRO A 112 -18.97 -3.66 -4.34
C PRO A 112 -18.46 -4.44 -3.11
N ASN A 113 -17.34 -5.15 -3.24
CA ASN A 113 -16.68 -5.82 -2.11
C ASN A 113 -15.40 -5.06 -1.77
N GLU A 114 -15.46 -4.25 -0.74
CA GLU A 114 -14.32 -3.47 -0.28
C GLU A 114 -13.30 -4.36 0.44
N LEU A 115 -12.06 -4.39 -0.07
CA LEU A 115 -10.97 -5.15 0.54
C LEU A 115 -10.24 -4.28 1.57
N VAL A 116 -10.89 -4.02 2.71
CA VAL A 116 -10.33 -3.18 3.78
C VAL A 116 -8.95 -3.69 4.22
N GLY A 117 -7.97 -2.78 4.25
CA GLY A 117 -6.59 -3.09 4.61
C GLY A 117 -5.70 -3.53 3.45
N ALA A 118 -6.26 -3.76 2.26
CA ALA A 118 -5.46 -4.07 1.08
C ALA A 118 -4.69 -2.83 0.60
N ILE A 119 -3.40 -2.99 0.32
CA ILE A 119 -2.56 -1.92 -0.23
C ILE A 119 -2.37 -2.17 -1.72
N VAL A 120 -2.68 -1.16 -2.51
CA VAL A 120 -2.55 -1.19 -3.98
C VAL A 120 -1.11 -0.96 -4.45
N GLY A 121 -0.85 -1.12 -5.74
CA GLY A 121 0.48 -0.93 -6.34
C GLY A 121 1.09 0.45 -6.13
N GLY A 122 0.26 1.47 -5.96
CA GLY A 122 0.67 2.82 -5.56
C GLY A 122 0.88 3.80 -6.71
N PRO A 123 1.45 4.98 -6.45
CA PRO A 123 1.58 6.05 -7.44
C PRO A 123 2.68 5.80 -8.47
N ASN A 124 2.61 6.54 -9.56
CA ASN A 124 3.70 6.67 -10.51
C ASN A 124 4.84 7.58 -9.96
N GLU A 125 5.90 7.79 -10.74
CA GLU A 125 7.06 8.60 -10.35
C GLU A 125 6.72 10.06 -10.02
N GLY A 126 5.68 10.62 -10.65
CA GLY A 126 5.21 11.98 -10.42
C GLY A 126 4.14 12.10 -9.34
N ASP A 127 4.02 11.12 -8.45
CA ASP A 127 2.98 11.03 -7.42
C ASP A 127 1.54 10.94 -7.97
N GLY A 128 1.36 10.70 -9.28
CA GLY A 128 0.05 10.53 -9.89
C GLY A 128 -0.52 9.15 -9.60
N TYR A 129 -1.84 9.09 -9.36
CA TYR A 129 -2.60 7.87 -9.18
C TYR A 129 -3.96 8.01 -9.85
N SER A 130 -4.29 7.06 -10.71
CA SER A 130 -5.61 6.91 -11.31
C SER A 130 -6.37 5.82 -10.58
N ASP A 131 -7.53 6.13 -10.02
CA ASP A 131 -8.40 5.11 -9.45
C ASP A 131 -9.14 4.37 -10.56
N ASP A 132 -8.38 3.60 -11.35
CA ASP A 132 -8.86 2.85 -12.52
C ASP A 132 -8.56 1.36 -12.34
N ARG A 133 -9.61 0.56 -12.39
CA ARG A 133 -9.54 -0.90 -12.24
C ARG A 133 -8.75 -1.59 -13.35
N THR A 134 -8.64 -0.98 -14.52
CA THR A 134 -7.86 -1.52 -15.64
C THR A 134 -6.36 -1.24 -15.53
N ASP A 135 -5.97 -0.29 -14.70
CA ASP A 135 -4.58 0.03 -14.41
C ASP A 135 -4.01 -0.87 -13.31
N TYR A 136 -3.72 -2.13 -13.67
CA TYR A 136 -3.20 -3.12 -12.72
C TYR A 136 -1.88 -2.71 -12.06
N SER A 137 -1.03 -1.99 -12.79
CA SER A 137 0.28 -1.56 -12.29
C SER A 137 0.20 -0.68 -11.03
N HIS A 138 -0.89 0.08 -10.90
CA HIS A 138 -1.07 1.01 -9.78
C HIS A 138 -2.20 0.57 -8.84
N SER A 139 -3.27 -0.06 -9.36
CA SER A 139 -4.48 -0.36 -8.59
C SER A 139 -4.60 -1.81 -8.10
N GLU A 140 -3.66 -2.73 -8.45
CA GLU A 140 -3.72 -4.11 -7.98
C GLU A 140 -3.16 -4.24 -6.55
N PRO A 141 -3.94 -4.77 -5.60
CA PRO A 141 -3.43 -5.16 -4.30
C PRO A 141 -2.83 -6.56 -4.36
N ALA A 142 -1.75 -6.78 -3.61
CA ALA A 142 -1.12 -8.10 -3.55
C ALA A 142 -0.71 -8.47 -2.12
N THR A 143 -0.76 -9.77 -1.82
CA THR A 143 -0.43 -10.29 -0.48
C THR A 143 1.01 -9.98 -0.07
N TYR A 144 1.95 -9.98 -1.00
CA TYR A 144 3.35 -9.66 -0.74
C TYR A 144 3.57 -8.17 -0.43
N VAL A 145 2.74 -7.26 -0.96
CA VAL A 145 2.75 -5.84 -0.59
C VAL A 145 2.30 -5.68 0.86
N ASN A 146 1.20 -6.33 1.20
CA ASN A 146 0.62 -6.27 2.55
C ASN A 146 1.51 -6.95 3.59
N ALA A 147 2.08 -8.12 3.30
CA ALA A 147 2.88 -8.87 4.27
C ALA A 147 4.06 -8.05 4.80
N ALA A 148 4.74 -7.33 3.92
CA ALA A 148 5.92 -6.55 4.29
C ALA A 148 5.59 -5.34 5.20
N ILE A 149 4.42 -4.72 5.04
CA ILE A 149 4.08 -3.51 5.79
C ILE A 149 3.49 -3.79 7.19
N VAL A 150 3.03 -5.00 7.46
CA VAL A 150 2.43 -5.37 8.76
C VAL A 150 3.37 -5.07 9.92
N GLY A 151 4.64 -5.46 9.80
CA GLY A 151 5.65 -5.18 10.83
C GLY A 151 5.85 -3.69 11.11
N PRO A 152 6.12 -2.85 10.10
CA PRO A 152 6.19 -1.40 10.25
C PRO A 152 4.94 -0.77 10.85
N LEU A 153 3.75 -1.15 10.38
CA LEU A 153 2.49 -0.64 10.93
C LEU A 153 2.35 -0.97 12.42
N ALA A 154 2.59 -2.23 12.80
CA ALA A 154 2.53 -2.66 14.20
C ALA A 154 3.58 -1.94 15.05
N PHE A 155 4.80 -1.76 14.52
CA PHE A 155 5.88 -1.05 15.22
C PHE A 155 5.50 0.40 15.50
N PHE A 156 5.00 1.14 14.51
CA PHE A 156 4.65 2.56 14.70
C PHE A 156 3.33 2.75 15.45
N ALA A 157 2.36 1.84 15.36
CA ALA A 157 1.15 1.87 16.17
C ALA A 157 1.40 1.56 17.64
N GLY A 158 2.36 0.67 17.93
CA GLY A 158 2.72 0.29 19.29
C GLY A 158 3.76 1.20 19.97
N SER A 159 4.53 1.96 19.19
CA SER A 159 5.45 2.96 19.74
C SER A 159 4.61 4.14 20.22
N LYS A 160 4.41 4.21 21.54
CA LYS A 160 3.92 5.45 22.15
C LYS A 160 4.89 6.56 21.73
N THR A 161 4.38 7.55 21.02
CA THR A 161 5.12 8.78 20.77
C THR A 161 5.47 9.36 22.12
N PRO A 162 6.74 9.67 22.43
CA PRO A 162 7.11 10.33 23.67
C PRO A 162 6.46 11.70 23.75
#